data_21c951c876e1751707ed0fe2bd42ca60
#
_entry.id   21c951c876e1751707ed0fe2bd42ca60
#
_cell.length_a   1.000
_cell.length_b   1.000
_cell.length_c   1.000
_cell.angle_alpha   90.00
_cell.angle_beta   90.00
_cell.angle_gamma   90.00
#
_symmetry.space_group_name_H-M   'P 1'
#
loop_
_entity.id
_entity.type
_entity.pdbx_description
1 polymer ?
#
loop_
_entity_poly.entity_id
_entity_poly.type
_entity_poly.pdbx_seq_one_letter_code
_entity_poly.pdbx_strand_id
1 'polypeptide(L)'
;MSTTSTAPTAPAPAPPVSICLPTCNRPDLLVECIDSCLAQSYGNLEILIGDDSKDARTQELMATRYANEPRIRYAMNQPPLGQARNVASLFERARGDKILLIHDDDLLTPDGVEKLVSLWALHPQLEVAFADQYEADHSGAVDFDASTRLNTAFRRTKDAEGLQPLPGRTGLVQMFPNNGWMANADLVKRIGYKDQYGMCCDFVFGTELCLAAREVFYLHEYVSVYRKTATSISHSTRGTAVAATVSAYAFVKALNLSPQLEPSRKLALRRLAPIVVSVHAKNHQAVLGLKIALTHLFAYNYGFSMRLYYHLLMLSRAAVGVRQRAAVAAVVAAAPAVVTEPVAAVTELVTDLVSDRSELI
;
A
#
# COMPACT_ATOMS: atom_id res chain seq x y z
N MET A 1 -44.04 45.83 -4.02
CA MET A 1 -43.39 44.48 -4.11
C MET A 1 -41.98 44.71 -4.63
N SER A 2 -41.00 44.68 -3.72
CA SER A 2 -39.60 44.95 -4.05
C SER A 2 -38.91 43.63 -4.34
N THR A 3 -38.55 43.37 -5.58
CA THR A 3 -37.78 42.19 -6.00
C THR A 3 -36.32 42.45 -5.70
N THR A 4 -35.84 41.87 -4.63
CA THR A 4 -34.40 41.79 -4.35
C THR A 4 -33.74 40.84 -5.36
N SER A 5 -33.07 41.39 -6.35
CA SER A 5 -32.17 40.68 -7.25
C SER A 5 -30.94 40.27 -6.46
N THR A 6 -30.81 38.99 -6.13
CA THR A 6 -29.57 38.43 -5.64
C THR A 6 -28.58 38.34 -6.80
N ALA A 7 -27.53 39.17 -6.76
CA ALA A 7 -26.42 39.06 -7.70
C ALA A 7 -25.80 37.62 -7.60
N PRO A 8 -25.34 37.02 -8.71
CA PRO A 8 -24.70 35.74 -8.70
C PRO A 8 -23.42 35.85 -7.82
N THR A 9 -23.35 35.04 -6.79
CA THR A 9 -22.14 34.90 -5.94
C THR A 9 -20.98 34.49 -6.86
N ALA A 10 -19.88 35.23 -6.82
CA ALA A 10 -18.66 34.84 -7.54
C ALA A 10 -18.32 33.39 -7.21
N PRO A 11 -17.87 32.57 -8.17
CA PRO A 11 -17.48 31.22 -7.92
C PRO A 11 -16.39 31.21 -6.82
N ALA A 12 -16.52 30.32 -5.85
CA ALA A 12 -15.52 30.15 -4.79
C ALA A 12 -14.14 29.91 -5.45
N PRO A 13 -13.07 30.51 -4.89
CA PRO A 13 -11.74 30.29 -5.45
C PRO A 13 -11.41 28.80 -5.47
N ALA A 14 -10.77 28.36 -6.57
CA ALA A 14 -10.38 26.98 -6.77
C ALA A 14 -9.48 26.52 -5.59
N PRO A 15 -9.79 25.42 -4.88
CA PRO A 15 -9.06 25.02 -3.67
C PRO A 15 -7.60 24.66 -3.98
N PRO A 16 -6.63 25.14 -3.19
CA PRO A 16 -5.23 24.74 -3.39
C PRO A 16 -5.04 23.24 -3.13
N VAL A 17 -4.25 22.58 -4.01
CA VAL A 17 -3.94 21.14 -3.94
C VAL A 17 -2.46 20.94 -3.64
N SER A 18 -2.13 20.10 -2.67
CA SER A 18 -0.78 19.62 -2.42
C SER A 18 -0.61 18.24 -3.02
N ILE A 19 0.25 18.11 -4.03
CA ILE A 19 0.71 16.82 -4.55
C ILE A 19 1.90 16.36 -3.71
N CYS A 20 1.74 15.26 -2.97
CA CYS A 20 2.77 14.67 -2.12
C CYS A 20 3.49 13.56 -2.89
N LEU A 21 4.82 13.70 -3.08
CA LEU A 21 5.64 12.83 -3.91
C LEU A 21 6.85 12.34 -3.09
N PRO A 22 6.78 11.14 -2.48
CA PRO A 22 7.94 10.51 -1.86
C PRO A 22 8.86 9.90 -2.93
N THR A 23 10.18 10.01 -2.74
CA THR A 23 11.19 9.40 -3.62
C THR A 23 12.35 8.82 -2.83
N CYS A 24 13.05 7.85 -3.45
CA CYS A 24 14.27 7.27 -2.90
C CYS A 24 15.13 6.62 -4.00
N ASN A 25 16.31 7.19 -4.30
CA ASN A 25 17.31 6.66 -5.23
C ASN A 25 16.81 6.40 -6.67
N ARG A 26 15.83 7.16 -7.16
CA ARG A 26 15.19 6.99 -8.49
C ARG A 26 15.06 8.30 -9.27
N PRO A 27 16.14 9.08 -9.49
CA PRO A 27 16.05 10.41 -10.11
C PRO A 27 15.41 10.38 -11.49
N ASP A 28 15.63 9.33 -12.30
CA ASP A 28 15.10 9.26 -13.67
C ASP A 28 13.57 9.11 -13.68
N LEU A 29 13.02 8.20 -12.87
CA LEU A 29 11.57 8.03 -12.72
C LEU A 29 10.92 9.28 -12.09
N LEU A 30 11.61 9.87 -11.11
CA LEU A 30 11.16 11.10 -10.46
C LEU A 30 10.97 12.24 -11.46
N VAL A 31 11.84 12.39 -12.46
CA VAL A 31 11.71 13.40 -13.52
C VAL A 31 10.38 13.25 -14.25
N GLU A 32 10.06 12.04 -14.70
CA GLU A 32 8.82 11.78 -15.43
C GLU A 32 7.59 12.07 -14.54
N CYS A 33 7.64 11.68 -13.28
CA CYS A 33 6.57 11.93 -12.33
C CYS A 33 6.37 13.44 -12.07
N ILE A 34 7.45 14.19 -11.81
CA ILE A 34 7.38 15.65 -11.62
C ILE A 34 6.84 16.33 -12.87
N ASP A 35 7.33 15.98 -14.06
CA ASP A 35 6.88 16.57 -15.31
C ASP A 35 5.37 16.32 -15.54
N SER A 36 4.85 15.14 -15.17
CA SER A 36 3.41 14.85 -15.20
C SER A 36 2.59 15.70 -14.23
N CYS A 37 3.15 15.98 -13.04
CA CYS A 37 2.53 16.87 -12.05
C CYS A 37 2.54 18.34 -12.50
N LEU A 38 3.61 18.78 -13.15
CA LEU A 38 3.73 20.14 -13.67
C LEU A 38 2.84 20.40 -14.89
N ALA A 39 2.53 19.35 -15.66
CA ALA A 39 1.69 19.39 -16.86
C ALA A 39 0.19 19.36 -16.58
N GLN A 40 -0.23 19.37 -15.30
CA GLN A 40 -1.65 19.35 -14.95
C GLN A 40 -2.40 20.59 -15.46
N SER A 41 -3.61 20.38 -15.99
CA SER A 41 -4.53 21.48 -16.39
C SER A 41 -4.95 22.34 -15.19
N TYR A 42 -4.96 21.79 -14.00
CA TYR A 42 -5.25 22.51 -12.76
C TYR A 42 -4.04 23.26 -12.23
N GLY A 43 -4.10 24.59 -12.19
CA GLY A 43 -2.93 25.44 -11.90
C GLY A 43 -2.71 25.76 -10.41
N ASN A 44 -3.75 25.69 -9.55
CA ASN A 44 -3.61 26.05 -8.13
C ASN A 44 -3.09 24.85 -7.31
N LEU A 45 -1.81 24.48 -7.51
CA LEU A 45 -1.17 23.35 -6.87
C LEU A 45 0.25 23.64 -6.40
N GLU A 46 0.69 22.94 -5.38
CA GLU A 46 2.09 22.77 -4.99
C GLU A 46 2.49 21.29 -5.10
N ILE A 47 3.78 21.04 -5.36
CA ILE A 47 4.37 19.70 -5.43
C ILE A 47 5.38 19.58 -4.31
N LEU A 48 5.10 18.71 -3.34
CA LEU A 48 5.97 18.46 -2.20
C LEU A 48 6.77 17.19 -2.45
N ILE A 49 8.09 17.32 -2.51
CA ILE A 49 8.99 16.19 -2.73
C ILE A 49 9.73 15.89 -1.43
N GLY A 50 9.58 14.67 -0.94
CA GLY A 50 10.32 14.13 0.20
C GLY A 50 11.31 13.08 -0.27
N ASP A 51 12.59 13.36 -0.13
CA ASP A 51 13.66 12.54 -0.70
C ASP A 51 14.41 11.78 0.40
N ASP A 52 14.32 10.45 0.34
CA ASP A 52 15.02 9.50 1.21
C ASP A 52 16.28 8.93 0.52
N SER A 53 16.77 9.54 -0.56
CA SER A 53 17.97 9.09 -1.26
C SER A 53 19.22 9.20 -0.38
N LYS A 54 20.16 8.29 -0.61
CA LYS A 54 21.43 8.23 0.11
C LYS A 54 22.54 9.00 -0.60
N ASP A 55 22.36 9.32 -1.88
CA ASP A 55 23.29 10.07 -2.72
C ASP A 55 22.71 11.43 -3.13
N ALA A 56 23.55 12.28 -3.73
CA ALA A 56 23.20 13.65 -4.09
C ALA A 56 22.46 13.77 -5.45
N ARG A 57 22.25 12.70 -6.21
CA ARG A 57 21.72 12.78 -7.59
C ARG A 57 20.36 13.46 -7.66
N THR A 58 19.45 13.11 -6.75
CA THR A 58 18.13 13.76 -6.67
C THR A 58 18.27 15.23 -6.28
N GLN A 59 19.13 15.54 -5.31
CA GLN A 59 19.38 16.93 -4.89
C GLN A 59 19.96 17.78 -6.03
N GLU A 60 20.92 17.26 -6.78
CA GLU A 60 21.51 17.91 -7.95
C GLU A 60 20.48 18.13 -9.06
N LEU A 61 19.63 17.12 -9.31
CA LEU A 61 18.50 17.25 -10.23
C LEU A 61 17.56 18.39 -9.85
N MET A 62 17.20 18.50 -8.59
CA MET A 62 16.32 19.55 -8.10
C MET A 62 16.98 20.94 -8.19
N ALA A 63 18.27 21.04 -7.87
CA ALA A 63 19.03 22.29 -7.92
C ALA A 63 19.32 22.78 -9.35
N THR A 64 19.26 21.91 -10.36
CA THR A 64 19.52 22.26 -11.76
C THR A 64 18.25 22.38 -12.60
N ARG A 65 17.52 21.26 -12.80
CA ARG A 65 16.37 21.21 -13.70
C ARG A 65 15.16 21.98 -13.16
N TYR A 66 14.91 21.93 -11.85
CA TYR A 66 13.72 22.49 -11.22
C TYR A 66 14.00 23.70 -10.30
N ALA A 67 15.21 24.27 -10.34
CA ALA A 67 15.63 25.38 -9.47
C ALA A 67 14.69 26.60 -9.50
N ASN A 68 14.06 26.88 -10.63
CA ASN A 68 13.20 28.05 -10.81
C ASN A 68 11.68 27.70 -10.87
N GLU A 69 11.28 26.49 -10.49
CA GLU A 69 9.87 26.11 -10.49
C GLU A 69 9.24 26.41 -9.11
N PRO A 70 8.46 27.50 -8.98
CA PRO A 70 7.96 27.97 -7.69
C PRO A 70 6.93 27.04 -7.05
N ARG A 71 6.32 26.14 -7.84
CA ARG A 71 5.34 25.18 -7.33
C ARG A 71 5.98 24.01 -6.59
N ILE A 72 7.30 23.79 -6.76
CA ILE A 72 8.02 22.67 -6.14
C ILE A 72 8.61 23.06 -4.79
N ARG A 73 8.39 22.23 -3.79
CA ARG A 73 8.98 22.31 -2.47
C ARG A 73 9.69 20.99 -2.16
N TYR A 74 11.00 21.00 -2.35
CA TYR A 74 11.86 19.83 -2.13
C TYR A 74 12.49 19.84 -0.74
N ALA A 75 12.60 18.64 -0.15
CA ALA A 75 13.43 18.43 1.04
C ALA A 75 14.04 17.02 1.03
N MET A 76 15.34 16.95 1.20
CA MET A 76 16.06 15.71 1.45
C MET A 76 16.00 15.37 2.94
N ASN A 77 15.61 14.14 3.27
CA ASN A 77 15.53 13.66 4.64
C ASN A 77 16.90 13.12 5.08
N GLN A 78 17.43 13.69 6.17
CA GLN A 78 18.71 13.26 6.74
C GLN A 78 18.57 13.08 8.27
N PRO A 79 18.62 11.83 8.77
CA PRO A 79 18.73 10.56 8.02
C PRO A 79 17.44 10.22 7.24
N PRO A 80 17.49 9.28 6.27
CA PRO A 80 16.32 8.77 5.58
C PRO A 80 15.24 8.28 6.54
N LEU A 81 13.98 8.63 6.30
CA LEU A 81 12.85 8.34 7.19
C LEU A 81 12.25 6.95 6.95
N GLY A 82 12.41 6.41 5.75
CA GLY A 82 11.67 5.25 5.26
C GLY A 82 10.30 5.64 4.69
N GLN A 83 9.76 4.80 3.78
CA GLN A 83 8.59 5.10 2.97
C GLN A 83 7.43 5.72 3.76
N ALA A 84 6.96 5.05 4.81
CA ALA A 84 5.77 5.49 5.52
C ALA A 84 5.96 6.83 6.25
N ARG A 85 7.12 7.05 6.87
CA ARG A 85 7.41 8.31 7.57
C ARG A 85 7.69 9.44 6.58
N ASN A 86 8.28 9.15 5.42
CA ASN A 86 8.47 10.13 4.37
C ASN A 86 7.11 10.63 3.87
N VAL A 87 6.15 9.72 3.58
CA VAL A 87 4.78 10.10 3.21
C VAL A 87 4.10 10.91 4.33
N ALA A 88 4.20 10.47 5.59
CA ALA A 88 3.63 11.20 6.72
C ALA A 88 4.20 12.64 6.83
N SER A 89 5.52 12.80 6.67
CA SER A 89 6.19 14.11 6.64
C SER A 89 5.69 15.01 5.50
N LEU A 90 5.39 14.44 4.34
CA LEU A 90 4.81 15.18 3.22
C LEU A 90 3.40 15.68 3.57
N PHE A 91 2.55 14.85 4.15
CA PHE A 91 1.21 15.24 4.58
C PHE A 91 1.24 16.39 5.60
N GLU A 92 2.13 16.32 6.58
CA GLU A 92 2.29 17.39 7.59
C GLU A 92 2.73 18.72 6.96
N ARG A 93 3.61 18.68 5.96
CA ARG A 93 4.13 19.86 5.27
C ARG A 93 3.19 20.45 4.21
N ALA A 94 2.14 19.72 3.82
CA ALA A 94 1.15 20.14 2.83
C ALA A 94 0.40 21.39 3.29
N ARG A 95 0.25 22.38 2.40
CA ARG A 95 -0.42 23.67 2.63
C ARG A 95 -1.75 23.79 1.91
N GLY A 96 -2.00 22.90 0.95
CA GLY A 96 -3.25 22.87 0.20
C GLY A 96 -4.43 22.40 1.05
N ASP A 97 -5.63 22.76 0.65
CA ASP A 97 -6.89 22.28 1.25
C ASP A 97 -7.14 20.82 0.92
N LYS A 98 -6.52 20.34 -0.17
CA LYS A 98 -6.58 18.97 -0.64
C LYS A 98 -5.18 18.38 -0.74
N ILE A 99 -5.07 17.10 -0.43
CA ILE A 99 -3.85 16.30 -0.62
C ILE A 99 -4.11 15.22 -1.66
N LEU A 100 -3.17 15.08 -2.58
CA LEU A 100 -3.05 13.99 -3.54
C LEU A 100 -1.70 13.31 -3.32
N LEU A 101 -1.67 11.98 -3.25
CA LEU A 101 -0.43 11.20 -3.19
C LEU A 101 -0.13 10.59 -4.55
N ILE A 102 1.10 10.73 -5.01
CA ILE A 102 1.66 10.04 -6.19
C ILE A 102 3.04 9.49 -5.83
N HIS A 103 3.39 8.29 -6.34
CA HIS A 103 4.72 7.71 -6.13
C HIS A 103 5.66 8.10 -7.29
N ASP A 104 6.96 8.06 -7.04
CA ASP A 104 8.00 8.52 -7.97
C ASP A 104 8.11 7.68 -9.26
N ASP A 105 7.53 6.49 -9.29
CA ASP A 105 7.46 5.60 -10.45
C ASP A 105 6.11 5.67 -11.22
N ASP A 106 5.15 6.46 -10.72
CA ASP A 106 3.81 6.62 -11.28
C ASP A 106 3.64 8.01 -11.96
N LEU A 107 2.58 8.18 -12.74
CA LEU A 107 2.28 9.44 -13.44
C LEU A 107 0.83 9.87 -13.19
N LEU A 108 0.56 11.17 -13.30
CA LEU A 108 -0.80 11.70 -13.41
C LEU A 108 -1.19 11.88 -14.88
N THR A 109 -2.45 11.65 -15.23
CA THR A 109 -2.98 12.07 -16.52
C THR A 109 -3.07 13.60 -16.57
N PRO A 110 -2.99 14.25 -17.74
CA PRO A 110 -2.91 15.72 -17.82
C PRO A 110 -4.04 16.48 -17.13
N ASP A 111 -5.22 15.88 -17.00
CA ASP A 111 -6.44 16.44 -16.41
C ASP A 111 -6.82 15.75 -15.07
N GLY A 112 -5.95 14.89 -14.53
CA GLY A 112 -6.26 14.05 -13.38
C GLY A 112 -6.60 14.84 -12.12
N VAL A 113 -5.85 15.91 -11.83
CA VAL A 113 -6.12 16.78 -10.68
C VAL A 113 -7.44 17.53 -10.86
N GLU A 114 -7.70 18.07 -12.07
CA GLU A 114 -8.93 18.82 -12.37
C GLU A 114 -10.16 17.92 -12.25
N LYS A 115 -10.12 16.71 -12.80
CA LYS A 115 -11.20 15.72 -12.68
C LYS A 115 -11.54 15.43 -11.22
N LEU A 116 -10.54 15.19 -10.40
CA LEU A 116 -10.77 14.91 -8.99
C LEU A 116 -11.30 16.12 -8.23
N VAL A 117 -10.67 17.30 -8.38
CA VAL A 117 -11.05 18.49 -7.61
C VAL A 117 -12.44 19.01 -7.95
N SER A 118 -12.88 18.84 -9.21
CA SER A 118 -14.21 19.27 -9.67
C SER A 118 -15.36 18.58 -8.93
N LEU A 119 -15.12 17.38 -8.37
CA LEU A 119 -16.12 16.63 -7.61
C LEU A 119 -16.59 17.36 -6.35
N TRP A 120 -15.73 18.19 -5.74
CA TRP A 120 -16.13 18.98 -4.55
C TRP A 120 -17.11 20.09 -4.87
N ALA A 121 -17.13 20.59 -6.12
CA ALA A 121 -18.16 21.55 -6.55
C ALA A 121 -19.54 20.88 -6.68
N LEU A 122 -19.58 19.61 -7.05
CA LEU A 122 -20.80 18.82 -7.20
C LEU A 122 -21.26 18.20 -5.86
N HIS A 123 -20.31 17.89 -4.98
CA HIS A 123 -20.52 17.24 -3.68
C HIS A 123 -19.82 18.02 -2.57
N PRO A 124 -20.44 19.08 -2.00
CA PRO A 124 -19.81 19.97 -1.02
C PRO A 124 -19.39 19.26 0.31
N GLN A 125 -19.97 18.11 0.61
CA GLN A 125 -19.63 17.29 1.79
C GLN A 125 -18.55 16.25 1.52
N LEU A 126 -18.05 16.18 0.29
CA LEU A 126 -17.06 15.22 -0.14
C LEU A 126 -15.75 15.39 0.65
N GLU A 127 -15.22 14.31 1.17
CA GLU A 127 -13.96 14.33 1.89
C GLU A 127 -12.86 13.54 1.18
N VAL A 128 -13.23 12.53 0.37
CA VAL A 128 -12.29 11.65 -0.35
C VAL A 128 -12.83 11.35 -1.75
N ALA A 129 -12.00 11.51 -2.76
CA ALA A 129 -12.25 11.08 -4.13
C ALA A 129 -11.12 10.19 -4.63
N PHE A 130 -11.44 9.18 -5.41
CA PHE A 130 -10.47 8.36 -6.11
C PHE A 130 -11.02 7.89 -7.45
N ALA A 131 -10.13 7.43 -8.33
CA ALA A 131 -10.48 7.10 -9.69
C ALA A 131 -9.73 5.87 -10.21
N ASP A 132 -9.89 5.57 -11.50
CA ASP A 132 -9.19 4.48 -12.16
C ASP A 132 -7.73 4.83 -12.43
N GLN A 133 -6.94 3.78 -12.53
CA GLN A 133 -5.52 3.84 -12.87
C GLN A 133 -5.27 3.10 -14.19
N TYR A 134 -4.51 3.71 -15.10
CA TYR A 134 -3.87 2.93 -16.14
C TYR A 134 -2.80 2.02 -15.51
N GLU A 135 -2.54 0.88 -16.14
CA GLU A 135 -1.38 0.04 -15.86
C GLU A 135 -0.38 0.21 -17.01
N ALA A 136 0.89 0.53 -16.70
CA ALA A 136 1.97 0.62 -17.65
C ALA A 136 3.08 -0.37 -17.31
N ASP A 137 3.83 -0.79 -18.33
CA ASP A 137 5.03 -1.59 -18.15
C ASP A 137 6.22 -0.74 -17.67
N HIS A 138 7.40 -1.36 -17.53
CA HIS A 138 8.62 -0.69 -17.09
C HIS A 138 9.12 0.42 -18.05
N SER A 139 8.71 0.40 -19.34
CA SER A 139 9.04 1.44 -20.32
C SER A 139 8.06 2.63 -20.25
N GLY A 140 6.98 2.53 -19.48
CA GLY A 140 5.91 3.52 -19.40
C GLY A 140 4.81 3.30 -20.46
N ALA A 141 4.88 2.24 -21.27
CA ALA A 141 3.83 1.93 -22.24
C ALA A 141 2.57 1.41 -21.53
N VAL A 142 1.44 2.09 -21.77
CA VAL A 142 0.15 1.74 -21.18
C VAL A 142 -0.43 0.48 -21.82
N ASP A 143 -0.81 -0.50 -20.99
CA ASP A 143 -1.60 -1.68 -21.36
C ASP A 143 -3.06 -1.46 -20.94
N PHE A 144 -3.93 -1.20 -21.91
CA PHE A 144 -5.37 -0.93 -21.67
C PHE A 144 -6.12 -2.14 -21.14
N ASP A 145 -5.78 -3.36 -21.59
CA ASP A 145 -6.39 -4.59 -21.10
C ASP A 145 -5.95 -4.88 -19.66
N ALA A 146 -4.67 -4.68 -19.35
CA ALA A 146 -4.18 -4.78 -17.99
C ALA A 146 -4.82 -3.73 -17.08
N SER A 147 -4.99 -2.50 -17.55
CA SER A 147 -5.69 -1.41 -16.84
C SER A 147 -7.12 -1.80 -16.48
N THR A 148 -7.85 -2.35 -17.44
CA THR A 148 -9.22 -2.84 -17.23
C THR A 148 -9.24 -3.99 -16.21
N ARG A 149 -8.33 -4.96 -16.33
CA ARG A 149 -8.20 -6.05 -15.35
C ARG A 149 -7.85 -5.55 -13.95
N LEU A 150 -6.93 -4.58 -13.83
CA LEU A 150 -6.53 -3.97 -12.58
C LEU A 150 -7.74 -3.34 -11.87
N ASN A 151 -8.44 -2.44 -12.55
CA ASN A 151 -9.57 -1.72 -11.97
C ASN A 151 -10.71 -2.67 -11.61
N THR A 152 -11.05 -3.62 -12.47
CA THR A 152 -12.08 -4.64 -12.20
C THR A 152 -11.72 -5.52 -10.99
N ALA A 153 -10.46 -5.95 -10.87
CA ALA A 153 -9.98 -6.75 -9.73
C ALA A 153 -10.12 -6.02 -8.39
N PHE A 154 -10.03 -4.70 -8.41
CA PHE A 154 -10.24 -3.81 -7.27
C PHE A 154 -11.65 -3.21 -7.21
N ARG A 155 -12.64 -3.76 -7.95
CA ARG A 155 -14.05 -3.37 -7.94
C ARG A 155 -14.29 -1.93 -8.43
N ARG A 156 -13.38 -1.36 -9.17
CA ARG A 156 -13.51 -0.09 -9.86
C ARG A 156 -14.12 -0.36 -11.22
N THR A 157 -15.44 -0.22 -11.31
CA THR A 157 -16.25 -0.52 -12.49
C THR A 157 -17.31 0.56 -12.67
N LYS A 158 -17.83 0.74 -13.87
CA LYS A 158 -18.78 1.79 -14.19
C LYS A 158 -20.03 1.79 -13.31
N ASP A 159 -20.51 0.62 -12.94
CA ASP A 159 -21.69 0.47 -12.07
C ASP A 159 -21.42 0.83 -10.60
N ALA A 160 -20.14 0.96 -10.22
CA ALA A 160 -19.72 1.41 -8.90
C ALA A 160 -19.44 2.93 -8.82
N GLU A 161 -19.51 3.66 -9.93
CA GLU A 161 -19.26 5.10 -9.96
C GLU A 161 -20.23 5.89 -9.07
N GLY A 162 -19.72 6.93 -8.42
CA GLY A 162 -20.53 7.84 -7.61
C GLY A 162 -20.17 7.82 -6.13
N LEU A 163 -21.02 8.45 -5.33
CA LEU A 163 -20.92 8.44 -3.87
C LEU A 163 -21.06 7.02 -3.33
N GLN A 164 -20.12 6.63 -2.49
CA GLN A 164 -20.10 5.28 -1.94
C GLN A 164 -21.05 5.14 -0.76
N PRO A 165 -22.05 4.24 -0.83
CA PRO A 165 -23.05 4.10 0.23
C PRO A 165 -22.48 3.75 1.60
N LEU A 166 -21.34 3.08 1.61
CA LEU A 166 -20.60 2.68 2.80
C LEU A 166 -19.11 3.04 2.59
N PRO A 167 -18.69 4.28 2.88
CA PRO A 167 -17.32 4.73 2.67
C PRO A 167 -16.25 3.76 3.17
N GLY A 168 -16.35 3.26 4.41
CA GLY A 168 -15.40 2.31 4.98
C GLY A 168 -15.28 0.98 4.22
N ARG A 169 -16.30 0.60 3.44
CA ARG A 169 -16.21 -0.59 2.57
C ARG A 169 -15.12 -0.43 1.51
N THR A 170 -14.99 0.76 0.91
CA THR A 170 -14.04 1.00 -0.18
C THR A 170 -12.59 0.73 0.25
N GLY A 171 -12.22 1.18 1.46
CA GLY A 171 -10.90 0.86 2.04
C GLY A 171 -10.75 -0.63 2.37
N LEU A 172 -11.70 -1.22 3.10
CA LEU A 172 -11.64 -2.63 3.52
C LEU A 172 -11.51 -3.61 2.36
N VAL A 173 -12.22 -3.37 1.23
CA VAL A 173 -12.14 -4.26 0.05
C VAL A 173 -11.03 -3.88 -0.91
N GLN A 174 -10.18 -2.89 -0.56
CA GLN A 174 -9.10 -2.37 -1.39
C GLN A 174 -9.58 -1.78 -2.73
N MET A 175 -10.77 -1.19 -2.76
CA MET A 175 -11.24 -0.41 -3.91
C MET A 175 -10.47 0.91 -3.98
N PHE A 176 -10.18 1.53 -2.83
CA PHE A 176 -9.33 2.71 -2.71
C PHE A 176 -7.89 2.39 -3.14
N PRO A 177 -7.33 3.14 -4.11
CA PRO A 177 -6.00 2.88 -4.67
C PRO A 177 -4.87 3.40 -3.77
N ASN A 178 -3.63 2.98 -4.07
CA ASN A 178 -2.43 3.47 -3.39
C ASN A 178 -1.98 4.87 -3.84
N ASN A 179 -2.38 5.31 -5.04
CA ASN A 179 -2.14 6.65 -5.60
C ASN A 179 -3.32 7.08 -6.47
N GLY A 180 -3.30 8.31 -7.02
CA GLY A 180 -4.38 8.81 -7.86
C GLY A 180 -5.68 9.04 -7.10
N TRP A 181 -5.60 9.36 -5.82
CA TRP A 181 -6.70 9.79 -4.96
C TRP A 181 -6.47 11.21 -4.45
N MET A 182 -7.53 11.87 -4.07
CA MET A 182 -7.51 13.19 -3.45
C MET A 182 -8.42 13.20 -2.22
N ALA A 183 -7.98 13.87 -1.16
CA ALA A 183 -8.79 14.00 0.06
C ALA A 183 -8.58 15.35 0.75
N ASN A 184 -9.51 15.72 1.63
CA ASN A 184 -9.38 16.90 2.48
C ASN A 184 -8.12 16.80 3.33
N ALA A 185 -7.29 17.85 3.33
CA ALA A 185 -5.99 17.86 4.01
C ALA A 185 -6.12 17.58 5.52
N ASP A 186 -7.11 18.15 6.18
CA ASP A 186 -7.34 17.93 7.62
C ASP A 186 -7.65 16.46 7.94
N LEU A 187 -8.42 15.79 7.08
CA LEU A 187 -8.70 14.38 7.24
C LEU A 187 -7.44 13.52 7.06
N VAL A 188 -6.67 13.78 5.98
CA VAL A 188 -5.41 13.08 5.70
C VAL A 188 -4.41 13.22 6.85
N LYS A 189 -4.20 14.45 7.34
CA LYS A 189 -3.29 14.74 8.46
C LYS A 189 -3.74 14.07 9.76
N ARG A 190 -5.04 14.08 10.05
CA ARG A 190 -5.59 13.43 11.24
C ARG A 190 -5.41 11.92 11.24
N ILE A 191 -5.54 11.26 10.09
CA ILE A 191 -5.35 9.82 9.94
C ILE A 191 -3.86 9.48 9.98
N GLY A 192 -3.04 10.19 9.21
CA GLY A 192 -1.60 10.00 9.11
C GLY A 192 -1.19 8.65 8.52
N TYR A 193 0.05 8.57 8.08
CA TYR A 193 0.63 7.34 7.54
C TYR A 193 1.44 6.63 8.63
N LYS A 194 1.20 5.34 8.88
CA LYS A 194 1.73 4.62 10.05
C LYS A 194 2.79 3.60 9.63
N ASP A 195 4.03 3.80 10.07
CA ASP A 195 5.20 2.97 9.70
C ASP A 195 5.17 1.55 10.29
N GLN A 196 4.45 1.34 11.38
CA GLN A 196 4.30 0.03 12.03
C GLN A 196 3.68 -1.04 11.12
N TYR A 197 3.01 -0.65 10.04
CA TYR A 197 2.38 -1.56 9.08
C TYR A 197 3.27 -1.87 7.86
N GLY A 198 4.48 -1.29 7.77
CA GLY A 198 5.45 -1.55 6.71
C GLY A 198 4.82 -1.49 5.31
N MET A 199 5.00 -2.52 4.51
CA MET A 199 4.45 -2.63 3.14
C MET A 199 2.92 -2.58 3.02
N CYS A 200 2.19 -2.70 4.13
CA CYS A 200 0.72 -2.61 4.14
C CYS A 200 0.23 -1.23 4.62
N CYS A 201 1.11 -0.24 4.77
CA CYS A 201 0.75 1.10 5.22
C CYS A 201 -0.30 1.76 4.30
N ASP A 202 -0.21 1.59 2.98
CA ASP A 202 -1.20 2.10 2.01
C ASP A 202 -2.59 1.54 2.28
N PHE A 203 -2.68 0.22 2.46
CA PHE A 203 -3.95 -0.45 2.74
C PHE A 203 -4.56 0.01 4.07
N VAL A 204 -3.75 0.13 5.11
CA VAL A 204 -4.21 0.57 6.43
C VAL A 204 -4.65 2.02 6.37
N PHE A 205 -3.83 2.90 5.78
CA PHE A 205 -4.17 4.31 5.58
C PHE A 205 -5.48 4.49 4.81
N GLY A 206 -5.61 3.86 3.63
CA GLY A 206 -6.82 3.94 2.82
C GLY A 206 -8.06 3.39 3.54
N THR A 207 -7.89 2.34 4.35
CA THR A 207 -8.98 1.80 5.17
C THR A 207 -9.41 2.79 6.26
N GLU A 208 -8.47 3.35 7.02
CA GLU A 208 -8.77 4.32 8.08
C GLU A 208 -9.34 5.63 7.51
N LEU A 209 -8.79 6.11 6.39
CA LEU A 209 -9.28 7.30 5.69
C LEU A 209 -10.75 7.13 5.28
N CYS A 210 -11.07 6.03 4.61
CA CYS A 210 -12.42 5.74 4.16
C CYS A 210 -13.39 5.45 5.34
N LEU A 211 -12.92 4.88 6.45
CA LEU A 211 -13.74 4.68 7.65
C LEU A 211 -14.06 5.99 8.37
N ALA A 212 -13.16 6.97 8.29
CA ALA A 212 -13.31 8.27 8.94
C ALA A 212 -14.04 9.31 8.07
N ALA A 213 -14.08 9.12 6.76
CA ALA A 213 -14.73 10.01 5.82
C ALA A 213 -16.26 9.92 5.89
N ARG A 214 -16.93 11.07 5.80
CA ARG A 214 -18.38 11.16 5.68
C ARG A 214 -18.84 10.77 4.27
N GLU A 215 -18.17 11.29 3.25
CA GLU A 215 -18.45 10.99 1.84
C GLU A 215 -17.17 10.61 1.11
N VAL A 216 -17.27 9.54 0.34
CA VAL A 216 -16.22 9.03 -0.55
C VAL A 216 -16.83 8.90 -1.94
N PHE A 217 -16.19 9.44 -2.98
CA PHE A 217 -16.62 9.33 -4.36
C PHE A 217 -15.62 8.49 -5.16
N TYR A 218 -16.13 7.55 -5.92
CA TYR A 218 -15.37 6.87 -6.95
C TYR A 218 -15.74 7.40 -8.34
N LEU A 219 -14.74 7.87 -9.07
CA LEU A 219 -14.86 8.37 -10.44
C LEU A 219 -14.36 7.28 -11.41
N HIS A 220 -15.22 6.85 -12.34
CA HIS A 220 -14.84 5.86 -13.34
C HIS A 220 -14.16 6.52 -14.55
N GLU A 221 -13.06 7.22 -14.27
CA GLU A 221 -12.16 7.81 -15.26
C GLU A 221 -10.71 7.62 -14.83
N TYR A 222 -9.82 7.56 -15.81
CA TYR A 222 -8.39 7.42 -15.54
C TYR A 222 -7.78 8.75 -15.13
N VAL A 223 -7.12 8.79 -13.97
CA VAL A 223 -6.45 9.99 -13.43
C VAL A 223 -4.96 9.78 -13.17
N SER A 224 -4.50 8.53 -13.16
CA SER A 224 -3.10 8.19 -12.93
C SER A 224 -2.68 6.97 -13.73
N VAL A 225 -1.36 6.78 -13.83
CA VAL A 225 -0.71 5.61 -14.45
C VAL A 225 0.08 4.91 -13.39
N TYR A 226 -0.27 3.68 -13.06
CA TYR A 226 0.49 2.77 -12.22
C TYR A 226 1.53 2.04 -13.06
N ARG A 227 2.82 2.25 -12.79
CA ARG A 227 3.92 1.64 -13.54
C ARG A 227 4.47 0.41 -12.83
N LYS A 228 4.58 -0.70 -13.54
CA LYS A 228 5.26 -1.90 -13.07
C LYS A 228 6.77 -1.74 -13.24
N THR A 229 7.49 -1.50 -12.16
CA THR A 229 8.96 -1.39 -12.19
C THR A 229 9.62 -2.65 -11.65
N ALA A 230 10.77 -3.03 -12.20
CA ALA A 230 11.57 -4.16 -11.71
C ALA A 230 12.11 -3.93 -10.28
N THR A 231 12.27 -2.65 -9.91
CA THR A 231 12.76 -2.19 -8.60
C THR A 231 11.63 -1.86 -7.63
N SER A 232 10.39 -2.26 -7.93
CA SER A 232 9.26 -2.06 -7.03
C SER A 232 9.55 -2.70 -5.66
N ILE A 233 9.29 -1.95 -4.60
CA ILE A 233 9.49 -2.39 -3.21
C ILE A 233 8.76 -3.71 -2.94
N SER A 234 7.62 -3.94 -3.58
CA SER A 234 6.84 -5.18 -3.48
C SER A 234 7.58 -6.42 -3.98
N HIS A 235 8.58 -6.27 -4.87
CA HIS A 235 9.41 -7.36 -5.38
C HIS A 235 10.67 -7.60 -4.54
N SER A 236 11.28 -6.55 -3.99
CA SER A 236 12.59 -6.61 -3.32
C SER A 236 12.54 -7.07 -1.86
N THR A 237 11.38 -7.01 -1.20
CA THR A 237 11.27 -7.18 0.27
C THR A 237 10.33 -8.32 0.68
N ARG A 238 10.39 -9.47 0.00
CA ARG A 238 9.50 -10.62 0.31
C ARG A 238 9.46 -11.01 1.79
N GLY A 239 10.56 -10.87 2.55
CA GLY A 239 10.60 -11.18 3.98
C GLY A 239 9.85 -10.16 4.84
N THR A 240 9.99 -8.86 4.56
CA THR A 240 9.30 -7.77 5.28
C THR A 240 7.83 -7.65 4.90
N ALA A 241 7.48 -7.92 3.64
CA ALA A 241 6.09 -7.97 3.17
C ALA A 241 5.27 -9.03 3.92
N VAL A 242 5.92 -10.13 4.29
CA VAL A 242 5.33 -11.21 5.08
C VAL A 242 4.92 -10.75 6.47
N ALA A 243 5.79 -10.03 7.19
CA ALA A 243 5.47 -9.47 8.51
C ALA A 243 4.36 -8.40 8.43
N ALA A 244 4.42 -7.52 7.43
CA ALA A 244 3.44 -6.48 7.19
C ALA A 244 2.02 -7.04 6.96
N THR A 245 1.89 -8.17 6.24
CA THR A 245 0.58 -8.81 6.03
C THR A 245 -0.02 -9.35 7.32
N VAL A 246 0.80 -9.84 8.27
CA VAL A 246 0.33 -10.26 9.60
C VAL A 246 -0.20 -9.07 10.38
N SER A 247 0.50 -7.93 10.33
CA SER A 247 0.06 -6.68 10.97
C SER A 247 -1.24 -6.15 10.36
N ALA A 248 -1.36 -6.17 9.02
CA ALA A 248 -2.60 -5.78 8.33
C ALA A 248 -3.79 -6.69 8.68
N TYR A 249 -3.55 -8.00 8.80
CA TYR A 249 -4.58 -8.95 9.26
C TYR A 249 -5.02 -8.65 10.70
N ALA A 250 -4.06 -8.41 11.60
CA ALA A 250 -4.36 -8.07 13.00
C ALA A 250 -5.14 -6.75 13.08
N PHE A 251 -4.76 -5.74 12.30
CA PHE A 251 -5.48 -4.48 12.17
C PHE A 251 -6.94 -4.70 11.76
N VAL A 252 -7.19 -5.38 10.62
CA VAL A 252 -8.57 -5.62 10.13
C VAL A 252 -9.41 -6.38 11.16
N LYS A 253 -8.81 -7.35 11.87
CA LYS A 253 -9.47 -8.12 12.90
C LYS A 253 -9.86 -7.27 14.11
N ALA A 254 -9.01 -6.30 14.49
CA ALA A 254 -9.19 -5.45 15.67
C ALA A 254 -10.13 -4.25 15.43
N LEU A 255 -10.48 -3.92 14.18
CA LEU A 255 -11.36 -2.79 13.88
C LEU A 255 -12.70 -2.92 14.61
N ASN A 256 -13.16 -1.83 15.22
CA ASN A 256 -14.53 -1.73 15.72
C ASN A 256 -15.41 -1.21 14.58
N LEU A 257 -16.20 -2.08 13.97
CA LEU A 257 -17.02 -1.77 12.80
C LEU A 257 -18.49 -1.85 13.10
N SER A 258 -19.30 -1.05 12.39
CA SER A 258 -20.73 -1.21 12.39
C SER A 258 -21.14 -2.57 11.78
N PRO A 259 -22.31 -3.15 12.14
CA PRO A 259 -22.79 -4.40 11.57
C PRO A 259 -22.85 -4.40 10.03
N GLN A 260 -23.10 -3.25 9.43
CA GLN A 260 -23.16 -3.08 7.97
C GLN A 260 -21.80 -3.30 7.28
N LEU A 261 -20.67 -3.07 7.98
CA LEU A 261 -19.31 -3.25 7.47
C LEU A 261 -18.72 -4.63 7.75
N GLU A 262 -19.38 -5.47 8.57
CA GLU A 262 -18.90 -6.84 8.87
C GLU A 262 -18.76 -7.73 7.61
N PRO A 263 -19.65 -7.67 6.60
CA PRO A 263 -19.43 -8.37 5.35
C PRO A 263 -18.14 -7.91 4.62
N SER A 264 -17.80 -6.63 4.71
CA SER A 264 -16.58 -6.08 4.11
C SER A 264 -15.31 -6.51 4.85
N ARG A 265 -15.35 -6.57 6.20
CA ARG A 265 -14.31 -7.20 7.03
C ARG A 265 -14.07 -8.65 6.61
N LYS A 266 -15.14 -9.41 6.43
CA LYS A 266 -15.06 -10.81 5.99
C LYS A 266 -14.38 -10.95 4.63
N LEU A 267 -14.66 -10.03 3.69
CA LEU A 267 -13.99 -9.99 2.39
C LEU A 267 -12.49 -9.67 2.52
N ALA A 268 -12.11 -8.70 3.35
CA ALA A 268 -10.70 -8.39 3.63
C ALA A 268 -9.97 -9.60 4.24
N LEU A 269 -10.56 -10.23 5.26
CA LEU A 269 -10.00 -11.42 5.89
C LEU A 269 -9.93 -12.62 4.94
N ARG A 270 -10.85 -12.76 3.98
CA ARG A 270 -10.79 -13.79 2.94
C ARG A 270 -9.54 -13.68 2.08
N ARG A 271 -9.06 -12.45 1.83
CA ARG A 271 -7.80 -12.20 1.09
C ARG A 271 -6.57 -12.40 1.97
N LEU A 272 -6.59 -11.87 3.20
CA LEU A 272 -5.42 -11.84 4.09
C LEU A 272 -5.14 -13.18 4.77
N ALA A 273 -6.16 -13.88 5.28
CA ALA A 273 -5.97 -15.08 6.09
C ALA A 273 -5.13 -16.18 5.42
N PRO A 274 -5.34 -16.54 4.13
CA PRO A 274 -4.51 -17.55 3.48
C PRO A 274 -3.04 -17.15 3.36
N ILE A 275 -2.74 -15.85 3.17
CA ILE A 275 -1.37 -15.33 3.12
C ILE A 275 -0.72 -15.46 4.49
N VAL A 276 -1.44 -15.05 5.54
CA VAL A 276 -0.97 -15.13 6.93
C VAL A 276 -0.73 -16.58 7.36
N VAL A 277 -1.57 -17.52 6.94
CA VAL A 277 -1.33 -18.96 7.18
C VAL A 277 -0.01 -19.42 6.54
N SER A 278 0.26 -19.03 5.29
CA SER A 278 1.54 -19.32 4.63
C SER A 278 2.73 -18.73 5.39
N VAL A 279 2.58 -17.51 5.91
CA VAL A 279 3.60 -16.84 6.73
C VAL A 279 3.89 -17.63 8.00
N HIS A 280 2.87 -18.01 8.75
CA HIS A 280 3.05 -18.79 9.97
C HIS A 280 3.66 -20.18 9.69
N ALA A 281 3.29 -20.81 8.56
CA ALA A 281 3.92 -22.08 8.16
C ALA A 281 5.42 -21.90 7.89
N LYS A 282 5.84 -20.87 7.15
CA LYS A 282 7.26 -20.58 6.86
C LYS A 282 8.05 -20.24 8.13
N ASN A 283 7.41 -19.60 9.11
CA ASN A 283 8.02 -19.24 10.39
C ASN A 283 7.92 -20.35 11.45
N HIS A 284 7.62 -21.58 11.06
CA HIS A 284 7.47 -22.73 11.96
C HIS A 284 6.43 -22.54 13.08
N GLN A 285 5.44 -21.68 12.87
CA GLN A 285 4.35 -21.38 13.82
C GLN A 285 3.08 -22.16 13.46
N ALA A 286 3.18 -23.48 13.36
CA ALA A 286 2.14 -24.36 12.83
C ALA A 286 0.80 -24.21 13.57
N VAL A 287 0.80 -24.08 14.90
CA VAL A 287 -0.41 -23.96 15.73
C VAL A 287 -1.15 -22.66 15.43
N LEU A 288 -0.42 -21.53 15.29
CA LEU A 288 -1.03 -20.24 14.95
C LEU A 288 -1.62 -20.25 13.53
N GLY A 289 -0.88 -20.80 12.57
CA GLY A 289 -1.37 -20.96 11.20
C GLY A 289 -2.62 -21.82 11.12
N LEU A 290 -2.66 -22.95 11.83
CA LEU A 290 -3.80 -23.85 11.88
C LEU A 290 -5.02 -23.16 12.52
N LYS A 291 -4.83 -22.45 13.65
CA LYS A 291 -5.89 -21.67 14.29
C LYS A 291 -6.50 -20.66 13.33
N ILE A 292 -5.68 -19.92 12.56
CA ILE A 292 -6.17 -18.93 11.59
C ILE A 292 -6.90 -19.64 10.44
N ALA A 293 -6.39 -20.74 9.91
CA ALA A 293 -7.03 -21.48 8.82
C ALA A 293 -8.43 -21.99 9.24
N LEU A 294 -8.55 -22.55 10.43
CA LEU A 294 -9.82 -23.06 10.97
C LEU A 294 -10.81 -21.95 11.33
N THR A 295 -10.33 -20.84 11.92
CA THR A 295 -11.17 -19.68 12.22
C THR A 295 -11.75 -19.03 10.96
N HIS A 296 -11.01 -19.10 9.84
CA HIS A 296 -11.40 -18.47 8.58
C HIS A 296 -11.65 -19.48 7.47
N LEU A 297 -12.32 -20.59 7.75
CA LEU A 297 -12.66 -21.61 6.73
C LEU A 297 -13.42 -21.03 5.52
N PHE A 298 -14.17 -19.93 5.70
CA PHE A 298 -14.79 -19.21 4.59
C PHE A 298 -13.79 -18.69 3.54
N ALA A 299 -12.52 -18.42 3.93
CA ALA A 299 -11.46 -18.03 3.02
C ALA A 299 -10.97 -19.20 2.14
N TYR A 300 -11.36 -20.41 2.49
CA TYR A 300 -11.06 -21.66 1.81
C TYR A 300 -12.32 -22.35 1.28
N ASN A 301 -13.37 -21.57 1.00
CA ASN A 301 -14.66 -22.10 0.55
C ASN A 301 -15.18 -23.25 1.44
N TYR A 302 -15.06 -23.08 2.78
CA TYR A 302 -15.50 -24.05 3.79
C TYR A 302 -14.90 -25.46 3.60
N GLY A 303 -13.67 -25.56 3.12
CA GLY A 303 -12.95 -26.82 2.92
C GLY A 303 -12.88 -27.31 1.47
N PHE A 304 -13.62 -26.70 0.55
CA PHE A 304 -13.61 -27.09 -0.88
C PHE A 304 -12.47 -26.46 -1.71
N SER A 305 -11.51 -25.77 -1.05
CA SER A 305 -10.38 -25.17 -1.74
C SER A 305 -9.13 -26.02 -1.61
N MET A 306 -8.51 -26.40 -2.74
CA MET A 306 -7.20 -27.07 -2.78
C MET A 306 -6.11 -26.29 -2.00
N ARG A 307 -6.25 -24.97 -1.92
CA ARG A 307 -5.36 -24.11 -1.16
C ARG A 307 -5.36 -24.45 0.35
N LEU A 308 -6.48 -24.93 0.91
CA LEU A 308 -6.54 -25.36 2.30
C LEU A 308 -5.60 -26.55 2.52
N TYR A 309 -5.72 -27.59 1.68
CA TYR A 309 -4.92 -28.81 1.81
C TYR A 309 -3.44 -28.55 1.62
N TYR A 310 -3.07 -27.68 0.68
CA TYR A 310 -1.70 -27.21 0.53
C TYR A 310 -1.18 -26.54 1.80
N HIS A 311 -1.96 -25.63 2.41
CA HIS A 311 -1.57 -24.97 3.67
C HIS A 311 -1.50 -25.94 4.85
N LEU A 312 -2.41 -26.91 4.96
CA LEU A 312 -2.35 -27.95 5.98
C LEU A 312 -1.09 -28.80 5.84
N LEU A 313 -0.69 -29.14 4.61
CA LEU A 313 0.59 -29.83 4.35
C LEU A 313 1.79 -28.98 4.74
N MET A 314 1.80 -27.68 4.41
CA MET A 314 2.87 -26.77 4.86
C MET A 314 2.96 -26.69 6.39
N LEU A 315 1.82 -26.58 7.07
CA LEU A 315 1.77 -26.51 8.53
C LEU A 315 2.22 -27.81 9.21
N SER A 316 1.87 -28.97 8.63
CA SER A 316 2.33 -30.26 9.15
C SER A 316 3.84 -30.42 9.02
N ARG A 317 4.43 -30.04 7.88
CA ARG A 317 5.88 -30.01 7.67
C ARG A 317 6.58 -29.05 8.67
N ALA A 318 5.99 -27.86 8.90
CA ALA A 318 6.49 -26.91 9.88
C ALA A 318 6.50 -27.48 11.30
N ALA A 319 5.46 -28.21 11.69
CA ALA A 319 5.35 -28.85 13.01
C ALA A 319 6.40 -29.96 13.21
N VAL A 320 6.66 -30.77 12.17
CA VAL A 320 7.69 -31.83 12.21
C VAL A 320 9.10 -31.20 12.30
N GLY A 321 9.38 -30.16 11.51
CA GLY A 321 10.67 -29.47 11.55
C GLY A 321 11.00 -28.86 12.91
N VAL A 322 10.00 -28.34 13.64
CA VAL A 322 10.20 -27.85 15.02
C VAL A 322 10.54 -29.00 15.97
N ARG A 323 9.83 -30.14 15.86
CA ARG A 323 10.11 -31.31 16.69
C ARG A 323 11.50 -31.86 16.45
N GLN A 324 11.97 -31.93 15.20
CA GLN A 324 13.31 -32.39 14.86
C GLN A 324 14.39 -31.44 15.43
N ARG A 325 14.23 -30.14 15.29
CA ARG A 325 15.16 -29.15 15.88
C ARG A 325 15.18 -29.21 17.40
N ALA A 326 14.04 -29.38 18.05
CA ALA A 326 13.97 -29.55 19.50
C ALA A 326 14.64 -30.87 19.97
N ALA A 327 14.46 -31.98 19.22
CA ALA A 327 15.09 -33.23 19.51
C ALA A 327 16.65 -33.16 19.36
N VAL A 328 17.13 -32.51 18.28
CA VAL A 328 18.57 -32.28 18.07
C VAL A 328 19.15 -31.38 19.16
N ALA A 329 18.45 -30.30 19.54
CA ALA A 329 18.90 -29.45 20.64
C ALA A 329 18.93 -30.17 21.98
N ALA A 330 17.98 -31.06 22.26
CA ALA A 330 17.97 -31.87 23.46
C ALA A 330 19.12 -32.90 23.49
N VAL A 331 19.44 -33.52 22.33
CA VAL A 331 20.57 -34.42 22.21
C VAL A 331 21.91 -33.68 22.39
N VAL A 332 22.04 -32.49 21.81
CA VAL A 332 23.26 -31.66 21.99
C VAL A 332 23.40 -31.19 23.43
N ALA A 333 22.30 -30.84 24.11
CA ALA A 333 22.30 -30.42 25.51
C ALA A 333 22.55 -31.58 26.49
N ALA A 334 22.22 -32.83 26.11
CA ALA A 334 22.42 -34.02 26.90
C ALA A 334 23.80 -34.69 26.65
N ALA A 335 24.59 -34.21 25.70
CA ALA A 335 25.93 -34.70 25.45
C ALA A 335 26.87 -34.32 26.64
N PRO A 336 27.55 -35.25 27.29
CA PRO A 336 28.42 -34.92 28.40
C PRO A 336 29.58 -34.05 27.93
N ALA A 337 29.93 -33.05 28.74
CA ALA A 337 31.04 -32.12 28.49
C ALA A 337 32.40 -32.87 28.59
N VAL A 338 32.72 -33.67 27.58
CA VAL A 338 34.06 -34.28 27.42
C VAL A 338 34.47 -34.07 25.96
N VAL A 339 35.64 -33.44 25.85
CA VAL A 339 36.48 -33.23 24.67
C VAL A 339 36.45 -31.83 24.09
N THR A 340 37.43 -31.08 24.54
CA THR A 340 37.98 -29.90 23.87
C THR A 340 38.72 -30.33 22.61
N GLU A 341 38.03 -30.36 21.45
CA GLU A 341 38.60 -30.20 20.12
C GLU A 341 37.57 -29.67 19.13
N PRO A 342 37.96 -28.99 18.02
CA PRO A 342 37.16 -27.91 17.47
C PRO A 342 35.90 -28.39 16.72
N VAL A 343 34.82 -27.69 16.98
CA VAL A 343 33.44 -27.86 16.50
C VAL A 343 33.30 -27.80 14.96
N ALA A 344 34.36 -27.67 14.18
CA ALA A 344 34.33 -27.60 12.72
C ALA A 344 33.82 -28.90 12.05
N ALA A 345 34.16 -30.08 12.57
CA ALA A 345 33.84 -31.35 11.92
C ALA A 345 32.38 -31.82 12.10
N VAL A 346 31.67 -31.35 13.15
CA VAL A 346 30.29 -31.75 13.41
C VAL A 346 29.31 -30.89 12.59
N THR A 347 29.70 -29.66 12.28
CA THR A 347 28.88 -28.76 11.46
C THR A 347 28.85 -29.21 9.98
N GLU A 348 29.96 -29.74 9.44
CA GLU A 348 30.00 -30.29 8.07
C GLU A 348 29.16 -31.56 7.93
N LEU A 349 29.14 -32.44 8.89
CA LEU A 349 28.32 -33.67 8.83
C LEU A 349 26.81 -33.41 8.87
N VAL A 350 26.36 -32.32 9.51
CA VAL A 350 24.97 -31.95 9.59
C VAL A 350 24.55 -31.19 8.31
N THR A 351 25.47 -30.48 7.68
CA THR A 351 25.22 -29.76 6.43
C THR A 351 25.08 -30.74 5.26
N ASP A 352 25.89 -31.78 5.20
CA ASP A 352 25.84 -32.84 4.17
C ASP A 352 24.57 -33.70 4.27
N LEU A 353 24.08 -33.98 5.47
CA LEU A 353 22.82 -34.73 5.66
C LEU A 353 21.55 -33.92 5.29
N VAL A 354 21.66 -32.59 5.20
CA VAL A 354 20.56 -31.70 4.80
C VAL A 354 20.61 -31.38 3.28
N SER A 355 21.80 -31.38 2.67
CA SER A 355 21.98 -31.08 1.25
C SER A 355 21.62 -32.28 0.34
N ASP A 356 21.84 -33.52 0.80
CA ASP A 356 21.59 -34.75 0.02
C ASP A 356 20.10 -35.10 -0.18
N ARG A 357 19.17 -34.29 0.38
CA ARG A 357 17.72 -34.44 0.18
C ARG A 357 17.04 -33.33 -0.65
N SER A 358 17.81 -32.37 -1.17
CA SER A 358 17.27 -31.32 -2.03
C SER A 358 17.31 -31.66 -3.54
N GLU A 359 17.91 -32.78 -3.94
CA GLU A 359 17.96 -33.23 -5.34
C GLU A 359 16.88 -34.28 -5.72
N LEU A 360 15.94 -34.56 -4.83
CA LEU A 360 14.87 -35.53 -5.12
C LEU A 360 13.47 -34.98 -4.87
N ILE A 361 13.17 -33.73 -5.40
CA ILE A 361 11.77 -33.34 -5.73
C ILE A 361 11.83 -32.25 -6.82
#